data_a66e9cb06c39f9a7ed188d5e62367b2d
#
_entry.id   a66e9cb06c39f9a7ed188d5e62367b2d
#
_cell.length_a   1.000
_cell.length_b   1.000
_cell.length_c   1.000
_cell.angle_alpha   90.00
_cell.angle_beta   90.00
_cell.angle_gamma   90.00
#
_symmetry.space_group_name_H-M   'P 1'
#
loop_
_entity.id
_entity.type
_entity.pdbx_description
1 polymer ?
#
loop_
_entity_poly.entity_id
_entity_poly.type
_entity_poly.pdbx_seq_one_letter_code
_entity_poly.pdbx_strand_id
1 'polypeptide(L)'
;MSSIVRGLKSAVVFVVVFLLPFLVSLKVLAADFPAPPNPFRYVNDYTTTLSENDKNILEDKLIKYGQETSSQIAVVIVPTTGDYDISQYTFELGDKWGVGRKQHNNGVLMLIAKNDRKIFIATGQGLQGVLTDAFISQTIRNVITPHFKQNQYARGISDGLDYLIAASKGEFAPETEEEDSLETIIPFIFVVIFILFIVFGELSWRKPYISPTGNSPLEQVIRHSARRRDRFGGGFGGGSSGGFGGDSHGGGFGGGGFGGGGFDGGGAGGSW
;
A
#
# COMPACT_ATOMS: atom_id res chain seq x y z
N MET A 1 40.28 -8.97 -57.20
CA MET A 1 40.05 -8.11 -56.02
C MET A 1 38.83 -7.17 -56.12
N SER A 2 38.35 -6.80 -57.29
CA SER A 2 37.26 -5.83 -57.48
C SER A 2 35.84 -6.40 -57.26
N SER A 3 35.61 -7.71 -57.38
CA SER A 3 34.29 -8.34 -57.18
C SER A 3 33.95 -8.55 -55.70
N ILE A 4 34.92 -8.85 -54.86
CA ILE A 4 34.74 -9.05 -53.42
C ILE A 4 34.38 -7.72 -52.72
N VAL A 5 35.01 -6.64 -53.11
CA VAL A 5 34.76 -5.28 -52.60
C VAL A 5 33.36 -4.77 -52.99
N ARG A 6 32.86 -5.13 -54.17
CA ARG A 6 31.48 -4.82 -54.59
C ARG A 6 30.44 -5.60 -53.81
N GLY A 7 30.68 -6.89 -53.58
CA GLY A 7 29.77 -7.72 -52.74
C GLY A 7 29.67 -7.23 -51.30
N LEU A 8 30.81 -6.82 -50.71
CA LEU A 8 30.83 -6.33 -49.32
C LEU A 8 30.10 -4.97 -49.19
N LYS A 9 30.24 -4.07 -50.17
CA LYS A 9 29.52 -2.80 -50.19
C LYS A 9 28.00 -3.01 -50.33
N SER A 10 27.58 -3.97 -51.16
CA SER A 10 26.18 -4.29 -51.34
C SER A 10 25.55 -4.92 -50.06
N ALA A 11 26.30 -5.80 -49.39
CA ALA A 11 25.85 -6.40 -48.12
C ALA A 11 25.75 -5.35 -47.00
N VAL A 12 26.69 -4.42 -46.90
CA VAL A 12 26.64 -3.33 -45.90
C VAL A 12 25.44 -2.41 -46.16
N VAL A 13 25.18 -2.06 -47.41
CA VAL A 13 24.01 -1.23 -47.78
C VAL A 13 22.71 -1.95 -47.46
N PHE A 14 22.62 -3.26 -47.68
CA PHE A 14 21.44 -4.08 -47.35
C PHE A 14 21.21 -4.12 -45.84
N VAL A 15 22.26 -4.31 -45.06
CA VAL A 15 22.18 -4.32 -43.58
C VAL A 15 21.78 -2.95 -43.07
N VAL A 16 22.33 -1.87 -43.57
CA VAL A 16 21.98 -0.50 -43.14
C VAL A 16 20.52 -0.17 -43.53
N VAL A 17 20.10 -0.50 -44.76
CA VAL A 17 18.75 -0.18 -45.24
C VAL A 17 17.68 -1.01 -44.51
N PHE A 18 17.98 -2.24 -44.06
CA PHE A 18 17.04 -3.10 -43.31
C PHE A 18 17.08 -2.86 -41.80
N LEU A 19 18.24 -2.51 -41.22
CA LEU A 19 18.35 -2.24 -39.77
C LEU A 19 17.93 -0.81 -39.38
N LEU A 20 18.12 0.17 -40.29
CA LEU A 20 17.75 1.55 -40.00
C LEU A 20 16.27 1.77 -39.72
N PRO A 21 15.31 1.19 -40.48
CA PRO A 21 13.87 1.33 -40.15
C PRO A 21 13.48 0.60 -38.88
N PHE A 22 14.18 -0.48 -38.50
CA PHE A 22 13.92 -1.21 -37.25
C PHE A 22 14.36 -0.42 -36.00
N LEU A 23 15.46 0.37 -36.11
CA LEU A 23 15.92 1.27 -35.05
C LEU A 23 15.04 2.52 -34.87
N VAL A 24 14.35 2.96 -35.93
CA VAL A 24 13.45 4.12 -35.88
C VAL A 24 12.06 3.76 -35.32
N SER A 25 11.72 2.46 -35.28
CA SER A 25 10.41 1.99 -34.79
C SER A 25 10.30 1.85 -33.30
N LEU A 26 11.37 2.02 -32.53
CA LEU A 26 11.34 2.11 -31.07
C LEU A 26 10.86 3.51 -30.66
N LYS A 27 9.61 3.85 -30.97
CA LYS A 27 8.92 4.85 -30.19
C LYS A 27 8.69 4.21 -28.81
N VAL A 28 9.57 4.51 -27.88
CA VAL A 28 9.25 4.34 -26.47
C VAL A 28 7.98 5.15 -26.24
N LEU A 29 6.85 4.47 -26.00
CA LEU A 29 5.64 5.10 -25.50
C LEU A 29 5.98 5.62 -24.09
N ALA A 30 6.61 6.79 -24.02
CA ALA A 30 6.70 7.51 -22.77
C ALA A 30 5.29 7.98 -22.43
N ALA A 31 4.80 7.68 -21.23
CA ALA A 31 3.56 8.29 -20.75
C ALA A 31 3.70 9.81 -20.87
N ASP A 32 2.71 10.43 -21.46
CA ASP A 32 2.65 11.88 -21.52
C ASP A 32 2.11 12.40 -20.17
N PHE A 33 3.02 12.47 -19.18
CA PHE A 33 2.71 13.05 -17.90
C PHE A 33 2.52 14.55 -18.03
N PRO A 34 1.44 15.12 -17.47
CA PRO A 34 1.27 16.56 -17.46
C PRO A 34 2.47 17.23 -16.77
N ALA A 35 2.90 18.36 -17.31
CA ALA A 35 3.95 19.15 -16.69
C ALA A 35 3.49 19.68 -15.32
N PRO A 36 4.40 19.90 -14.36
CA PRO A 36 4.05 20.57 -13.12
C PRO A 36 3.33 21.89 -13.37
N PRO A 37 2.28 22.21 -12.62
CA PRO A 37 1.46 23.39 -12.86
C PRO A 37 2.29 24.68 -12.69
N ASN A 38 2.11 25.60 -13.61
CA ASN A 38 2.70 26.94 -13.53
C ASN A 38 1.63 28.00 -13.91
N PRO A 39 1.10 28.81 -12.98
CA PRO A 39 1.50 28.91 -11.56
C PRO A 39 1.18 27.66 -10.77
N PHE A 40 1.92 27.46 -9.66
CA PHE A 40 1.76 26.32 -8.77
C PHE A 40 0.33 26.21 -8.21
N ARG A 41 -0.22 24.98 -8.25
CA ARG A 41 -1.51 24.63 -7.65
C ARG A 41 -1.49 23.22 -7.10
N TYR A 42 -2.18 23.02 -5.98
CA TYR A 42 -2.40 21.68 -5.42
C TYR A 42 -3.50 20.91 -6.16
N VAL A 43 -4.51 21.63 -6.72
CA VAL A 43 -5.65 21.03 -7.43
C VAL A 43 -5.52 21.26 -8.93
N ASN A 44 -5.31 20.19 -9.69
CA ASN A 44 -5.06 20.22 -11.12
C ASN A 44 -6.09 19.38 -11.85
N ASP A 45 -7.05 20.00 -12.51
CA ASP A 45 -8.12 19.35 -13.26
C ASP A 45 -7.94 19.57 -14.76
N TYR A 46 -7.50 18.54 -15.47
CA TYR A 46 -7.31 18.54 -16.92
C TYR A 46 -8.57 18.10 -17.69
N THR A 47 -9.69 17.90 -16.98
CA THR A 47 -10.93 17.35 -17.54
C THR A 47 -12.12 18.28 -17.41
N THR A 48 -11.92 19.46 -16.79
CA THR A 48 -13.02 20.39 -16.45
C THR A 48 -14.16 19.73 -15.68
N THR A 49 -13.81 18.79 -14.79
CA THR A 49 -14.76 18.05 -13.95
C THR A 49 -15.24 18.90 -12.79
N LEU A 50 -14.35 19.75 -12.25
CA LEU A 50 -14.62 20.63 -11.14
C LEU A 50 -14.97 22.03 -11.63
N SER A 51 -15.90 22.70 -10.95
CA SER A 51 -16.11 24.13 -11.16
C SER A 51 -14.91 24.95 -10.63
N GLU A 52 -14.73 26.18 -11.12
CA GLU A 52 -13.66 27.05 -10.61
C GLU A 52 -13.83 27.32 -9.11
N ASN A 53 -15.08 27.43 -8.64
CA ASN A 53 -15.37 27.60 -7.21
C ASN A 53 -14.92 26.38 -6.39
N ASP A 54 -15.23 25.17 -6.87
CA ASP A 54 -14.82 23.94 -6.18
C ASP A 54 -13.30 23.79 -6.14
N LYS A 55 -12.61 24.11 -7.26
CA LYS A 55 -11.15 24.12 -7.31
C LYS A 55 -10.54 25.06 -6.28
N ASN A 56 -11.08 26.27 -6.17
CA ASN A 56 -10.58 27.26 -5.21
C ASN A 56 -10.83 26.82 -3.75
N ILE A 57 -12.00 26.26 -3.44
CA ILE A 57 -12.30 25.73 -2.09
C ILE A 57 -11.33 24.61 -1.72
N LEU A 58 -11.10 23.68 -2.63
CA LEU A 58 -10.17 22.56 -2.41
C LEU A 58 -8.72 23.06 -2.31
N GLU A 59 -8.33 24.02 -3.13
CA GLU A 59 -7.00 24.64 -3.10
C GLU A 59 -6.73 25.33 -1.75
N ASP A 60 -7.67 26.16 -1.27
CA ASP A 60 -7.56 26.82 0.04
C ASP A 60 -7.44 25.81 1.19
N LYS A 61 -8.21 24.72 1.12
CA LYS A 61 -8.11 23.60 2.09
C LYS A 61 -6.70 23.01 2.12
N LEU A 62 -6.10 22.74 0.96
CA LEU A 62 -4.79 22.13 0.84
C LEU A 62 -3.64 23.08 1.19
N ILE A 63 -3.79 24.38 0.88
CA ILE A 63 -2.86 25.42 1.32
C ILE A 63 -2.82 25.46 2.84
N LYS A 64 -3.99 25.52 3.48
CA LYS A 64 -4.11 25.54 4.94
C LYS A 64 -3.48 24.30 5.57
N TYR A 65 -3.77 23.12 5.03
CA TYR A 65 -3.16 21.87 5.49
C TYR A 65 -1.63 21.91 5.41
N GLY A 66 -1.07 22.34 4.29
CA GLY A 66 0.37 22.45 4.09
C GLY A 66 1.04 23.45 5.05
N GLN A 67 0.34 24.52 5.44
CA GLN A 67 0.82 25.47 6.43
C GLN A 67 0.83 24.91 7.85
N GLU A 68 -0.18 24.11 8.20
CA GLU A 68 -0.33 23.54 9.55
C GLU A 68 0.56 22.34 9.80
N THR A 69 0.83 21.52 8.79
CA THR A 69 1.50 20.21 8.97
C THR A 69 2.84 20.08 8.26
N SER A 70 3.21 21.04 7.42
CA SER A 70 4.35 20.92 6.50
C SER A 70 4.22 19.80 5.45
N SER A 71 3.18 18.99 5.47
CA SER A 71 2.89 17.95 4.48
C SER A 71 2.17 18.55 3.26
N GLN A 72 2.23 17.86 2.14
CA GLN A 72 1.61 18.35 0.90
C GLN A 72 0.69 17.27 0.32
N ILE A 73 -0.52 17.65 -0.01
CA ILE A 73 -1.46 16.82 -0.76
C ILE A 73 -1.73 17.48 -2.10
N ALA A 74 -1.57 16.74 -3.18
CA ALA A 74 -1.96 17.18 -4.51
C ALA A 74 -3.12 16.34 -5.04
N VAL A 75 -4.04 16.98 -5.75
CA VAL A 75 -5.15 16.34 -6.44
C VAL A 75 -5.00 16.56 -7.93
N VAL A 76 -5.00 15.48 -8.70
CA VAL A 76 -4.85 15.52 -10.14
C VAL A 76 -5.98 14.72 -10.79
N ILE A 77 -6.71 15.38 -11.70
CA ILE A 77 -7.77 14.75 -12.48
C ILE A 77 -7.32 14.72 -13.94
N VAL A 78 -7.13 13.51 -14.48
CA VAL A 78 -6.77 13.29 -15.88
C VAL A 78 -7.89 12.58 -16.62
N PRO A 79 -7.97 12.71 -17.95
CA PRO A 79 -8.95 11.95 -18.73
C PRO A 79 -8.76 10.45 -18.60
N THR A 80 -7.54 9.97 -18.76
CA THR A 80 -7.16 8.54 -18.75
C THR A 80 -5.67 8.41 -18.43
N THR A 81 -5.27 7.26 -17.91
CA THR A 81 -3.85 6.88 -17.79
C THR A 81 -3.34 6.10 -19.00
N GLY A 82 -4.21 5.88 -20.02
CA GLY A 82 -3.88 5.09 -21.21
C GLY A 82 -3.54 3.64 -20.86
N ASP A 83 -2.43 3.14 -21.37
CA ASP A 83 -1.98 1.77 -21.13
C ASP A 83 -1.25 1.59 -19.79
N TYR A 84 -1.05 2.68 -19.03
CA TYR A 84 -0.40 2.63 -17.73
C TYR A 84 -1.33 2.12 -16.64
N ASP A 85 -0.81 1.28 -15.76
CA ASP A 85 -1.48 1.02 -14.50
C ASP A 85 -1.59 2.33 -13.69
N ILE A 86 -2.75 2.56 -13.08
CA ILE A 86 -3.01 3.82 -12.38
C ILE A 86 -2.06 4.03 -11.20
N SER A 87 -1.66 2.95 -10.51
CA SER A 87 -0.71 3.05 -9.40
C SER A 87 0.65 3.50 -9.89
N GLN A 88 1.18 2.86 -10.93
CA GLN A 88 2.46 3.21 -11.52
C GLN A 88 2.43 4.66 -12.04
N TYR A 89 1.37 5.04 -12.78
CA TYR A 89 1.21 6.41 -13.26
C TYR A 89 1.24 7.43 -12.11
N THR A 90 0.55 7.12 -10.99
CA THR A 90 0.48 8.01 -9.83
C THR A 90 1.85 8.18 -9.17
N PHE A 91 2.59 7.10 -8.98
CA PHE A 91 3.93 7.16 -8.39
C PHE A 91 4.88 7.96 -9.26
N GLU A 92 4.95 7.66 -10.57
CA GLU A 92 5.83 8.36 -11.50
C GLU A 92 5.48 9.85 -11.64
N LEU A 93 4.17 10.18 -11.63
CA LEU A 93 3.71 11.58 -11.64
C LEU A 93 4.09 12.31 -10.35
N GLY A 94 3.91 11.66 -9.21
CA GLY A 94 4.26 12.20 -7.89
C GLY A 94 5.75 12.50 -7.78
N ASP A 95 6.59 11.58 -8.21
CA ASP A 95 8.05 11.75 -8.26
C ASP A 95 8.46 12.86 -9.23
N LYS A 96 7.88 12.88 -10.43
CA LYS A 96 8.18 13.89 -11.45
C LYS A 96 7.80 15.29 -11.01
N TRP A 97 6.70 15.44 -10.28
CA TRP A 97 6.28 16.72 -9.71
C TRP A 97 6.99 17.02 -8.39
N GLY A 98 7.54 16.02 -7.72
CA GLY A 98 8.20 16.15 -6.43
C GLY A 98 7.23 16.55 -5.32
N VAL A 99 6.01 15.98 -5.31
CA VAL A 99 4.99 16.30 -4.30
C VAL A 99 5.49 15.89 -2.91
N GLY A 100 5.38 16.79 -1.94
CA GLY A 100 5.95 16.60 -0.60
C GLY A 100 7.31 17.26 -0.45
N ARG A 101 7.92 17.12 0.72
CA ARG A 101 9.22 17.69 1.03
C ARG A 101 10.29 16.62 0.96
N LYS A 102 11.39 16.89 0.24
CA LYS A 102 12.51 15.96 0.04
C LYS A 102 13.09 15.39 1.34
N GLN A 103 13.10 16.19 2.41
CA GLN A 103 13.64 15.76 3.69
C GLN A 103 12.70 14.83 4.48
N HIS A 104 11.39 14.87 4.18
CA HIS A 104 10.37 14.18 4.97
C HIS A 104 9.58 13.14 4.16
N ASN A 105 9.63 13.21 2.83
CA ASN A 105 8.82 12.39 1.92
C ASN A 105 7.34 12.33 2.35
N ASN A 106 6.80 13.51 2.71
CA ASN A 106 5.49 13.69 3.31
C ASN A 106 4.46 14.23 2.30
N GLY A 107 4.55 13.73 1.08
CA GLY A 107 3.61 14.02 0.01
C GLY A 107 2.49 13.01 -0.07
N VAL A 108 1.33 13.44 -0.54
CA VAL A 108 0.20 12.59 -0.96
C VAL A 108 -0.24 13.04 -2.34
N LEU A 109 -0.42 12.10 -3.26
CA LEU A 109 -0.97 12.37 -4.58
C LEU A 109 -2.26 11.57 -4.79
N MET A 110 -3.38 12.29 -4.91
CA MET A 110 -4.66 11.71 -5.29
C MET A 110 -4.84 11.87 -6.80
N LEU A 111 -4.73 10.78 -7.55
CA LEU A 111 -4.95 10.74 -8.99
C LEU A 111 -6.31 10.16 -9.32
N ILE A 112 -7.06 10.85 -10.17
CA ILE A 112 -8.38 10.44 -10.64
C ILE A 112 -8.33 10.35 -12.17
N ALA A 113 -8.44 9.15 -12.72
CA ALA A 113 -8.57 8.89 -14.15
C ALA A 113 -10.07 8.79 -14.49
N LYS A 114 -10.65 9.92 -14.92
CA LYS A 114 -12.09 10.09 -15.01
C LYS A 114 -12.76 9.11 -15.97
N ASN A 115 -12.21 8.94 -17.18
CA ASN A 115 -12.79 8.08 -18.19
C ASN A 115 -12.60 6.59 -17.87
N ASP A 116 -11.51 6.28 -17.16
CA ASP A 116 -11.17 4.92 -16.72
C ASP A 116 -11.97 4.53 -15.47
N ARG A 117 -12.64 5.49 -14.83
CA ARG A 117 -13.32 5.34 -13.54
C ARG A 117 -12.42 4.73 -12.47
N LYS A 118 -11.21 5.21 -12.40
CA LYS A 118 -10.20 4.74 -11.45
C LYS A 118 -9.66 5.89 -10.63
N ILE A 119 -9.41 5.62 -9.37
CA ILE A 119 -8.72 6.51 -8.44
C ILE A 119 -7.55 5.76 -7.80
N PHE A 120 -6.47 6.45 -7.58
CA PHE A 120 -5.36 5.97 -6.79
C PHE A 120 -4.84 7.09 -5.89
N ILE A 121 -4.51 6.76 -4.65
CA ILE A 121 -3.91 7.69 -3.70
C ILE A 121 -2.57 7.10 -3.30
N ALA A 122 -1.50 7.76 -3.71
CA ALA A 122 -0.13 7.42 -3.35
C ALA A 122 0.34 8.28 -2.18
N THR A 123 1.12 7.70 -1.28
CA THR A 123 1.72 8.39 -0.14
C THR A 123 3.24 8.28 -0.18
N GLY A 124 3.91 9.33 0.20
CA GLY A 124 5.33 9.28 0.48
C GLY A 124 5.63 8.54 1.78
N GLN A 125 6.85 8.06 1.90
CA GLN A 125 7.30 7.21 3.01
C GLN A 125 7.08 7.84 4.40
N GLY A 126 7.16 9.19 4.49
CA GLY A 126 6.96 9.91 5.76
C GLY A 126 5.54 9.87 6.32
N LEU A 127 4.55 9.52 5.50
CA LEU A 127 3.15 9.43 5.92
C LEU A 127 2.61 8.00 5.99
N GLN A 128 3.39 6.98 5.61
CA GLN A 128 2.95 5.59 5.62
C GLN A 128 2.47 5.07 6.97
N GLY A 129 3.07 5.58 8.05
CA GLY A 129 2.70 5.17 9.42
C GLY A 129 1.31 5.61 9.84
N VAL A 130 0.79 6.69 9.26
CA VAL A 130 -0.53 7.26 9.59
C VAL A 130 -1.54 7.11 8.47
N LEU A 131 -1.10 7.16 7.21
CA LEU A 131 -1.91 6.91 6.03
C LEU A 131 -1.57 5.53 5.45
N THR A 132 -1.99 4.50 6.15
CA THR A 132 -1.75 3.11 5.70
C THR A 132 -2.57 2.77 4.47
N ASP A 133 -2.12 1.79 3.68
CA ASP A 133 -2.83 1.33 2.47
C ASP A 133 -4.26 0.87 2.79
N ALA A 134 -4.46 0.22 3.95
CA ALA A 134 -5.76 -0.20 4.43
C ALA A 134 -6.69 1.00 4.69
N PHE A 135 -6.20 2.03 5.39
CA PHE A 135 -6.95 3.26 5.66
C PHE A 135 -7.31 3.99 4.36
N ILE A 136 -6.36 4.13 3.44
CA ILE A 136 -6.60 4.76 2.13
C ILE A 136 -7.63 3.98 1.34
N SER A 137 -7.50 2.65 1.28
CA SER A 137 -8.45 1.77 0.59
C SER A 137 -9.87 1.90 1.16
N GLN A 138 -10.01 1.96 2.49
CA GLN A 138 -11.28 2.16 3.17
C GLN A 138 -11.87 3.55 2.87
N THR A 139 -11.05 4.60 2.91
CA THR A 139 -11.45 5.96 2.54
C THR A 139 -11.96 6.04 1.10
N ILE A 140 -11.26 5.40 0.16
CA ILE A 140 -11.69 5.35 -1.24
C ILE A 140 -13.05 4.64 -1.36
N ARG A 141 -13.20 3.45 -0.76
CA ARG A 141 -14.41 2.65 -0.90
C ARG A 141 -15.62 3.26 -0.22
N ASN A 142 -15.45 3.76 1.00
CA ASN A 142 -16.57 4.13 1.85
C ASN A 142 -16.92 5.62 1.76
N VAL A 143 -15.95 6.47 1.43
CA VAL A 143 -16.15 7.93 1.38
C VAL A 143 -16.16 8.45 -0.05
N ILE A 144 -15.12 8.19 -0.84
CA ILE A 144 -14.96 8.82 -2.16
C ILE A 144 -15.87 8.16 -3.21
N THR A 145 -15.78 6.84 -3.34
CA THR A 145 -16.48 6.07 -4.39
C THR A 145 -18.01 6.26 -4.42
N PRO A 146 -18.73 6.32 -3.28
CA PRO A 146 -20.17 6.56 -3.31
C PRO A 146 -20.56 7.89 -3.98
N HIS A 147 -19.78 8.95 -3.77
CA HIS A 147 -19.99 10.25 -4.42
C HIS A 147 -19.67 10.21 -5.91
N PHE A 148 -18.57 9.55 -6.28
CA PHE A 148 -18.15 9.42 -7.68
C PHE A 148 -19.15 8.64 -8.53
N LYS A 149 -19.80 7.61 -7.97
CA LYS A 149 -20.91 6.91 -8.61
C LYS A 149 -22.11 7.82 -8.94
N GLN A 150 -22.27 8.90 -8.18
CA GLN A 150 -23.31 9.90 -8.37
C GLN A 150 -22.81 11.13 -9.16
N ASN A 151 -21.61 11.07 -9.76
CA ASN A 151 -20.92 12.18 -10.43
C ASN A 151 -20.67 13.42 -9.53
N GLN A 152 -20.69 13.26 -8.20
CA GLN A 152 -20.42 14.29 -7.22
C GLN A 152 -18.92 14.37 -6.90
N TYR A 153 -18.09 14.65 -7.92
CA TYR A 153 -16.63 14.57 -7.81
C TYR A 153 -16.06 15.53 -6.76
N ALA A 154 -16.50 16.81 -6.81
CA ALA A 154 -16.03 17.82 -5.86
C ALA A 154 -16.27 17.41 -4.40
N ARG A 155 -17.45 16.85 -4.12
CA ARG A 155 -17.81 16.39 -2.79
C ARG A 155 -16.99 15.18 -2.37
N GLY A 156 -16.88 14.16 -3.22
CA GLY A 156 -16.10 12.98 -2.93
C GLY A 156 -14.62 13.28 -2.67
N ILE A 157 -14.05 14.21 -3.46
CA ILE A 157 -12.68 14.70 -3.23
C ILE A 157 -12.59 15.44 -1.89
N SER A 158 -13.51 16.38 -1.62
CA SER A 158 -13.50 17.17 -0.38
C SER A 158 -13.59 16.28 0.86
N ASP A 159 -14.56 15.36 0.88
CA ASP A 159 -14.78 14.46 2.01
C ASP A 159 -13.58 13.50 2.17
N GLY A 160 -13.05 12.95 1.07
CA GLY A 160 -11.85 12.13 1.09
C GLY A 160 -10.62 12.88 1.63
N LEU A 161 -10.44 14.14 1.24
CA LEU A 161 -9.37 14.98 1.76
C LEU A 161 -9.52 15.24 3.26
N ASP A 162 -10.74 15.42 3.76
CA ASP A 162 -10.98 15.61 5.20
C ASP A 162 -10.53 14.40 6.00
N TYR A 163 -10.82 13.19 5.52
CA TYR A 163 -10.34 11.95 6.14
C TYR A 163 -8.82 11.82 6.10
N LEU A 164 -8.19 12.08 4.96
CA LEU A 164 -6.72 12.01 4.83
C LEU A 164 -6.03 13.04 5.72
N ILE A 165 -6.56 14.28 5.76
CA ILE A 165 -6.02 15.36 6.58
C ILE A 165 -6.14 15.02 8.07
N ALA A 166 -7.30 14.55 8.52
CA ALA A 166 -7.54 14.20 9.90
C ALA A 166 -6.63 13.03 10.35
N ALA A 167 -6.51 11.99 9.53
CA ALA A 167 -5.61 10.88 9.83
C ALA A 167 -4.14 11.31 9.89
N SER A 168 -3.70 12.17 8.97
CA SER A 168 -2.32 12.67 8.94
C SER A 168 -1.97 13.55 10.13
N LYS A 169 -2.97 14.20 10.75
CA LYS A 169 -2.84 14.96 11.99
C LYS A 169 -2.94 14.08 13.25
N GLY A 170 -3.23 12.79 13.10
CA GLY A 170 -3.45 11.86 14.20
C GLY A 170 -4.81 12.03 14.89
N GLU A 171 -5.77 12.70 14.25
CA GLU A 171 -7.13 12.90 14.76
C GLU A 171 -8.02 11.65 14.58
N PHE A 172 -7.65 10.75 13.66
CA PHE A 172 -8.26 9.44 13.53
C PHE A 172 -7.27 8.37 13.97
N ALA A 173 -7.64 7.59 15.01
CA ALA A 173 -7.10 6.25 15.10
C ALA A 173 -7.66 5.48 13.89
N PRO A 174 -6.84 4.73 13.11
CA PRO A 174 -7.41 3.83 12.14
C PRO A 174 -8.38 2.93 12.92
N GLU A 175 -9.67 2.93 12.55
CA GLU A 175 -10.54 1.86 12.95
C GLU A 175 -9.88 0.62 12.36
N THR A 176 -9.16 -0.11 13.21
CA THR A 176 -8.87 -1.49 12.93
C THR A 176 -10.25 -2.10 12.77
N GLU A 177 -10.64 -2.45 11.53
CA GLU A 177 -11.66 -3.46 11.37
C GLU A 177 -11.15 -4.57 12.29
N GLU A 178 -11.76 -4.73 13.46
CA GLU A 178 -11.71 -5.99 14.16
C GLU A 178 -12.24 -6.96 13.12
N GLU A 179 -11.32 -7.56 12.34
CA GLU A 179 -11.64 -8.80 11.67
C GLU A 179 -12.26 -9.61 12.77
N ASP A 180 -13.56 -9.86 12.61
CA ASP A 180 -14.33 -10.65 13.55
C ASP A 180 -13.57 -11.96 13.64
N SER A 181 -12.60 -11.99 14.56
CA SER A 181 -11.70 -13.12 14.77
C SER A 181 -12.51 -14.36 15.19
N LEU A 182 -13.78 -14.14 15.52
CA LEU A 182 -14.75 -15.19 15.76
C LEU A 182 -15.05 -16.00 14.49
N GLU A 183 -15.22 -15.34 13.31
CA GLU A 183 -15.47 -16.09 12.06
C GLU A 183 -14.26 -16.93 11.64
N THR A 184 -13.06 -16.46 11.90
CA THR A 184 -11.81 -17.21 11.61
C THR A 184 -11.56 -18.32 12.64
N ILE A 185 -12.00 -18.14 13.89
CA ILE A 185 -11.80 -19.12 14.98
C ILE A 185 -12.87 -20.22 14.95
N ILE A 186 -14.09 -19.94 14.51
CA ILE A 186 -15.21 -20.90 14.43
C ILE A 186 -14.81 -22.21 13.74
N PRO A 187 -14.20 -22.23 12.52
CA PRO A 187 -13.81 -23.48 11.89
C PRO A 187 -12.75 -24.25 12.69
N PHE A 188 -11.83 -23.56 13.37
CA PHE A 188 -10.84 -24.20 14.24
C PHE A 188 -11.49 -24.82 15.48
N ILE A 189 -12.48 -24.19 16.07
CA ILE A 189 -13.26 -24.74 17.20
C ILE A 189 -13.96 -26.03 16.76
N PHE A 190 -14.59 -26.05 15.58
CA PHE A 190 -15.22 -27.25 15.06
C PHE A 190 -14.23 -28.39 14.83
N VAL A 191 -13.03 -28.10 14.31
CA VAL A 191 -11.98 -29.10 14.14
C VAL A 191 -11.52 -29.66 15.50
N VAL A 192 -11.33 -28.81 16.50
CA VAL A 192 -10.93 -29.24 17.85
C VAL A 192 -12.03 -30.09 18.50
N ILE A 193 -13.29 -29.69 18.41
CA ILE A 193 -14.43 -30.47 18.92
C ILE A 193 -14.52 -31.81 18.21
N PHE A 194 -14.33 -31.86 16.90
CA PHE A 194 -14.34 -33.09 16.12
C PHE A 194 -13.21 -34.05 16.52
N ILE A 195 -12.01 -33.54 16.73
CA ILE A 195 -10.88 -34.34 17.25
C ILE A 195 -11.18 -34.87 18.66
N LEU A 196 -11.72 -34.03 19.54
CA LEU A 196 -12.13 -34.45 20.87
C LEU A 196 -13.21 -35.54 20.82
N PHE A 197 -14.18 -35.42 19.91
CA PHE A 197 -15.22 -36.43 19.72
C PHE A 197 -14.66 -37.78 19.27
N ILE A 198 -13.66 -37.78 18.36
CA ILE A 198 -12.96 -39.01 17.94
C ILE A 198 -12.20 -39.62 19.12
N VAL A 199 -11.42 -38.82 19.86
CA VAL A 199 -10.59 -39.31 20.97
C VAL A 199 -11.48 -39.83 22.12
N PHE A 200 -12.54 -39.12 22.47
CA PHE A 200 -13.48 -39.58 23.51
C PHE A 200 -14.36 -40.72 23.02
N GLY A 201 -14.74 -40.76 21.75
CA GLY A 201 -15.47 -41.86 21.14
C GLY A 201 -14.71 -43.17 21.22
N GLU A 202 -13.40 -43.16 20.92
CA GLU A 202 -12.55 -44.35 21.04
C GLU A 202 -12.34 -44.80 22.51
N LEU A 203 -12.27 -43.84 23.43
CA LEU A 203 -12.12 -44.13 24.86
C LEU A 203 -13.40 -44.73 25.47
N SER A 204 -14.59 -44.37 24.97
CA SER A 204 -15.89 -44.86 25.46
C SER A 204 -16.28 -46.24 24.91
N TRP A 205 -15.61 -46.71 23.84
CA TRP A 205 -15.93 -48.02 23.25
C TRP A 205 -15.04 -49.16 23.71
N ARG A 206 -14.18 -48.95 24.71
CA ARG A 206 -13.54 -50.07 25.41
C ARG A 206 -14.56 -50.74 26.33
N LYS A 207 -15.36 -51.63 25.76
CA LYS A 207 -16.15 -52.56 26.56
C LYS A 207 -15.18 -53.36 27.41
N PRO A 208 -15.35 -53.47 28.72
CA PRO A 208 -14.54 -54.37 29.54
C PRO A 208 -14.80 -55.80 29.04
N TYR A 209 -13.80 -56.41 28.44
CA TYR A 209 -13.83 -57.85 28.17
C TYR A 209 -13.70 -58.57 29.50
N ILE A 210 -14.82 -59.04 30.02
CA ILE A 210 -14.84 -59.94 31.20
C ILE A 210 -14.50 -61.32 30.68
N SER A 211 -13.25 -61.73 30.85
CA SER A 211 -12.86 -63.15 30.74
C SER A 211 -13.29 -63.89 32.01
N PRO A 212 -14.07 -64.94 31.90
CA PRO A 212 -14.35 -65.80 33.04
C PRO A 212 -13.25 -66.85 33.17
N THR A 213 -12.79 -67.04 34.39
CA THR A 213 -12.09 -68.19 34.92
C THR A 213 -10.57 -68.16 34.98
N GLY A 214 -10.07 -68.34 36.20
CA GLY A 214 -8.82 -69.03 36.48
C GLY A 214 -7.93 -68.42 37.54
N ASN A 215 -8.27 -68.71 38.77
CA ASN A 215 -7.41 -68.95 39.92
C ASN A 215 -5.96 -68.47 39.94
N SER A 216 -5.76 -67.67 40.96
CA SER A 216 -4.68 -67.72 41.99
C SER A 216 -3.24 -67.44 41.62
N PRO A 217 -2.40 -67.32 42.65
CA PRO A 217 -1.95 -66.04 43.13
C PRO A 217 -0.41 -65.92 42.98
N LEU A 218 0.12 -64.97 43.66
CA LEU A 218 1.59 -64.77 43.87
C LEU A 218 2.21 -63.91 42.78
N GLU A 219 2.78 -62.93 43.10
CA GLU A 219 3.78 -62.46 44.03
C GLU A 219 4.33 -61.19 43.46
N GLN A 220 4.20 -60.13 44.12
CA GLN A 220 5.27 -59.52 44.91
C GLN A 220 6.54 -59.14 44.12
N VAL A 221 6.85 -57.94 44.32
CA VAL A 221 8.17 -57.39 44.55
C VAL A 221 8.87 -56.79 43.32
N ILE A 222 9.12 -55.60 43.37
CA ILE A 222 10.33 -54.80 43.70
C ILE A 222 10.16 -53.44 43.07
N ARG A 223 9.90 -52.46 43.85
CA ARG A 223 10.80 -51.39 44.34
C ARG A 223 12.12 -51.27 43.53
N HIS A 224 12.33 -50.11 43.10
CA HIS A 224 13.42 -49.18 43.30
C HIS A 224 13.53 -48.27 42.08
N SER A 225 13.35 -47.10 42.36
CA SER A 225 14.25 -46.02 42.80
C SER A 225 15.04 -45.42 41.65
N ALA A 226 14.95 -44.24 41.61
CA ALA A 226 15.93 -43.16 41.77
C ALA A 226 15.86 -42.18 40.62
N ARG A 227 15.47 -40.95 40.98
CA ARG A 227 16.32 -39.77 41.07
C ARG A 227 17.25 -39.49 39.90
N ARG A 228 17.03 -38.38 39.29
CA ARG A 228 17.92 -37.22 39.08
C ARG A 228 17.26 -36.29 38.08
N ARG A 229 16.94 -35.06 38.41
CA ARG A 229 17.81 -33.87 38.50
C ARG A 229 18.62 -33.66 37.24
N ASP A 230 18.26 -32.61 36.57
CA ASP A 230 19.09 -31.46 36.17
C ASP A 230 18.23 -30.62 35.22
N ARG A 231 17.80 -29.44 35.50
CA ARG A 231 18.44 -28.15 35.69
C ARG A 231 19.35 -27.76 34.52
N PHE A 232 18.79 -26.94 33.62
CA PHE A 232 19.49 -25.94 32.81
C PHE A 232 18.39 -24.97 32.33
N GLY A 233 18.32 -23.73 32.58
CA GLY A 233 19.26 -22.66 32.87
C GLY A 233 19.75 -22.02 31.56
N GLY A 234 19.12 -20.91 31.13
CA GLY A 234 19.64 -20.16 30.01
C GLY A 234 18.71 -19.04 29.60
N GLY A 235 18.81 -17.90 30.29
CA GLY A 235 18.24 -16.66 29.85
C GLY A 235 19.13 -16.00 28.79
N PHE A 236 18.50 -15.31 27.88
CA PHE A 236 19.17 -14.25 27.11
C PHE A 236 18.30 -13.01 27.16
N GLY A 237 18.76 -12.06 27.96
CA GLY A 237 18.41 -10.69 27.86
C GLY A 237 19.32 -10.00 26.86
N GLY A 238 18.80 -9.01 26.16
CA GLY A 238 19.57 -8.16 25.28
C GLY A 238 18.73 -6.96 24.89
N GLY A 239 18.77 -5.93 25.73
CA GLY A 239 18.25 -4.62 25.39
C GLY A 239 19.18 -3.90 24.42
N SER A 240 18.62 -3.08 23.56
CA SER A 240 19.35 -1.99 22.94
C SER A 240 18.40 -0.82 22.75
N SER A 241 18.59 0.16 23.59
CA SER A 241 18.08 1.51 23.47
C SER A 241 18.90 2.25 22.40
N GLY A 242 18.23 2.90 21.47
CA GLY A 242 18.83 3.86 20.56
C GLY A 242 17.90 5.06 20.43
N GLY A 243 18.08 6.04 21.31
CA GLY A 243 17.48 7.34 21.16
C GLY A 243 18.19 8.12 20.08
N PHE A 244 17.45 8.78 19.22
CA PHE A 244 17.97 9.86 18.38
C PHE A 244 17.19 11.14 18.69
N GLY A 245 17.98 12.11 19.10
CA GLY A 245 17.56 13.44 19.49
C GLY A 245 17.05 14.23 18.31
N GLY A 246 16.10 15.12 18.61
CA GLY A 246 15.55 16.07 17.70
C GLY A 246 16.55 17.18 17.36
N ASP A 247 16.46 17.63 16.13
CA ASP A 247 16.89 18.97 15.75
C ASP A 247 15.77 19.63 14.95
N SER A 248 15.10 20.52 15.64
CA SER A 248 14.14 21.46 15.06
C SER A 248 14.92 22.56 14.35
N HIS A 249 14.91 22.54 13.02
CA HIS A 249 15.26 23.72 12.23
C HIS A 249 14.02 24.19 11.48
N GLY A 250 13.53 25.33 11.94
CA GLY A 250 12.52 26.11 11.25
C GLY A 250 13.05 26.57 9.89
N GLY A 251 12.52 26.02 8.81
CA GLY A 251 12.78 26.43 7.44
C GLY A 251 11.63 27.26 6.92
N GLY A 252 11.95 28.51 6.58
CA GLY A 252 11.01 29.53 6.14
C GLY A 252 10.20 29.13 4.92
N PHE A 253 8.95 29.57 4.92
CA PHE A 253 8.02 29.46 3.81
C PHE A 253 8.43 30.44 2.70
N GLY A 254 9.02 29.91 1.67
CA GLY A 254 9.33 30.67 0.45
C GLY A 254 8.77 29.97 -0.77
N GLY A 255 7.86 30.61 -1.45
CA GLY A 255 7.53 30.41 -2.86
C GLY A 255 6.90 29.06 -3.24
N GLY A 256 5.64 29.09 -3.68
CA GLY A 256 4.86 27.94 -4.10
C GLY A 256 5.58 26.98 -5.04
N GLY A 257 5.68 25.75 -4.61
CA GLY A 257 6.22 24.61 -5.37
C GLY A 257 6.18 23.35 -4.53
N PHE A 258 6.17 22.20 -5.19
CA PHE A 258 6.38 20.92 -4.50
C PHE A 258 7.84 20.82 -4.04
N GLY A 259 8.07 20.24 -2.89
CA GLY A 259 9.36 20.25 -2.21
C GLY A 259 10.32 19.14 -2.62
N GLY A 260 10.01 18.34 -3.66
CA GLY A 260 10.87 17.28 -4.18
C GLY A 260 10.85 16.00 -3.34
N GLY A 261 9.72 15.68 -2.70
CA GLY A 261 9.52 14.40 -2.00
C GLY A 261 9.43 13.21 -2.96
N GLY A 262 9.91 12.02 -2.55
CA GLY A 262 9.77 10.77 -3.30
C GLY A 262 8.56 9.96 -2.85
N PHE A 263 8.03 9.14 -3.76
CA PHE A 263 6.85 8.31 -3.60
C PHE A 263 7.18 6.81 -3.51
N ASP A 264 8.21 6.46 -2.72
CA ASP A 264 8.55 5.06 -2.43
C ASP A 264 7.65 4.43 -1.33
N GLY A 265 6.60 5.16 -0.96
CA GLY A 265 5.65 4.78 0.07
C GLY A 265 4.60 3.80 -0.43
N GLY A 266 3.50 3.73 0.32
CA GLY A 266 2.33 2.93 -0.02
C GLY A 266 1.29 3.71 -0.81
N GLY A 267 0.14 3.08 -0.98
CA GLY A 267 -1.01 3.66 -1.62
C GLY A 267 -2.10 2.64 -1.88
N ALA A 268 -3.28 3.11 -2.16
CA ALA A 268 -4.37 2.24 -2.55
C ALA A 268 -5.19 2.84 -3.68
N GLY A 269 -5.86 2.00 -4.42
CA GLY A 269 -6.72 2.39 -5.53
C GLY A 269 -8.12 1.80 -5.44
N GLY A 270 -8.99 2.33 -6.27
CA GLY A 270 -10.36 1.85 -6.41
C GLY A 270 -10.98 2.25 -7.74
N SER A 271 -12.17 1.74 -8.01
CA SER A 271 -12.97 2.06 -9.17
C SER A 271 -14.42 2.33 -8.77
N TRP A 272 -15.14 3.06 -9.64
CA TRP A 272 -16.56 3.39 -9.39
C TRP A 272 -17.45 3.18 -10.61
#